data_a4e585beed1fd8c49ae17759d54f41bd
#
_entry.id   a4e585beed1fd8c49ae17759d54f41bd
#
_cell.length_a   1.000
_cell.length_b   1.000
_cell.length_c   1.000
_cell.angle_alpha   90.00
_cell.angle_beta   90.00
_cell.angle_gamma   90.00
#
_symmetry.space_group_name_H-M   'P 1'
#
loop_
_entity.id
_entity.type
_entity.pdbx_description
1 polymer ?
#
loop_
_entity_poly.entity_id
_entity_poly.type
_entity_poly.pdbx_seq_one_letter_code
_entity_poly.pdbx_strand_id
1 'polypeptide(L)'
;YGIGIDQSPELTELTEKIKKEYLEANGKLMQEFGKLLAQAHKLCEEANIRYEDYIDRVLCLPRNTAKDIRKVSSVEINPAIGFDNMKVVASIRKKDDRAEAENEFLSGKGPVTVREMMRQKAAATKSDSPKEKLEKEKSRLEKTIHQLSQRLEFVEETLASL
;
A
#
# COMPACT_ATOMS: atom_id res chain seq x y z
N TYR A 1 15.75 21.17 2.21
CA TYR A 1 17.02 21.40 2.91
C TYR A 1 18.10 20.70 2.10
N GLY A 2 18.88 21.47 1.32
CA GLY A 2 20.08 21.00 0.66
C GLY A 2 21.11 20.63 1.72
N ILE A 3 21.25 19.35 1.99
CA ILE A 3 22.39 18.86 2.77
C ILE A 3 23.56 18.98 1.80
N GLY A 4 24.55 19.83 2.09
CA GLY A 4 25.70 20.09 1.23
C GLY A 4 26.61 18.87 1.04
N ILE A 5 26.02 17.71 0.68
CA ILE A 5 26.73 16.46 0.36
C ILE A 5 27.71 16.68 -0.79
N ASP A 6 27.33 17.53 -1.75
CA ASP A 6 28.14 17.86 -2.93
C ASP A 6 29.45 18.58 -2.58
N GLN A 7 29.59 19.06 -1.34
CA GLN A 7 30.80 19.72 -0.85
C GLN A 7 31.86 18.73 -0.36
N SER A 8 31.52 17.44 -0.19
CA SER A 8 32.46 16.39 0.20
C SER A 8 32.42 15.23 -0.84
N PRO A 9 33.42 15.14 -1.71
CA PRO A 9 33.53 14.04 -2.67
C PRO A 9 33.50 12.65 -2.00
N GLU A 10 34.17 12.52 -0.85
CA GLU A 10 34.25 11.29 -0.08
C GLU A 10 32.85 10.86 0.43
N LEU A 11 32.05 11.82 0.92
CA LEU A 11 30.69 11.55 1.37
C LEU A 11 29.76 11.18 0.22
N THR A 12 29.97 11.79 -0.95
CA THR A 12 29.23 11.46 -2.16
C THR A 12 29.53 10.04 -2.61
N GLU A 13 30.81 9.66 -2.68
CA GLU A 13 31.23 8.30 -3.03
C GLU A 13 30.69 7.25 -2.05
N LEU A 14 30.80 7.52 -0.75
CA LEU A 14 30.26 6.63 0.29
C LEU A 14 28.74 6.50 0.18
N THR A 15 28.05 7.58 -0.12
CA THR A 15 26.59 7.58 -0.29
C THR A 15 26.18 6.69 -1.47
N GLU A 16 26.85 6.81 -2.61
CA GLU A 16 26.59 5.96 -3.78
C GLU A 16 26.88 4.48 -3.49
N LYS A 17 27.98 4.22 -2.77
CA LYS A 17 28.31 2.86 -2.33
C LYS A 17 27.23 2.28 -1.40
N ILE A 18 26.75 3.04 -0.44
CA ILE A 18 25.66 2.62 0.46
C ILE A 18 24.40 2.35 -0.35
N LYS A 19 24.00 3.22 -1.27
CA LYS A 19 22.84 3.01 -2.12
C LYS A 19 22.94 1.72 -2.93
N LYS A 20 24.06 1.52 -3.61
CA LYS A 20 24.26 0.37 -4.50
C LYS A 20 24.40 -0.95 -3.73
N GLU A 21 25.27 -0.98 -2.71
CA GLU A 21 25.60 -2.23 -2.03
C GLU A 21 24.56 -2.65 -0.98
N TYR A 22 23.89 -1.70 -0.32
CA TYR A 22 22.96 -2.02 0.77
C TYR A 22 21.50 -1.83 0.39
N LEU A 23 21.12 -0.69 -0.17
CA LEU A 23 19.70 -0.43 -0.46
C LEU A 23 19.20 -1.33 -1.59
N GLU A 24 19.94 -1.40 -2.70
CA GLU A 24 19.57 -2.23 -3.85
C GLU A 24 19.65 -3.73 -3.50
N ALA A 25 20.72 -4.16 -2.84
CA ALA A 25 20.87 -5.55 -2.42
C ALA A 25 19.75 -5.98 -1.45
N ASN A 26 19.39 -5.13 -0.49
CA ASN A 26 18.27 -5.37 0.42
C ASN A 26 16.94 -5.41 -0.34
N GLY A 27 16.73 -4.50 -1.29
CA GLY A 27 15.53 -4.50 -2.14
C GLY A 27 15.37 -5.82 -2.91
N LYS A 28 16.44 -6.29 -3.57
CA LYS A 28 16.47 -7.57 -4.29
C LYS A 28 16.21 -8.75 -3.37
N LEU A 29 16.88 -8.80 -2.22
CA LEU A 29 16.71 -9.86 -1.23
C LEU A 29 15.26 -9.95 -0.76
N MET A 30 14.63 -8.83 -0.47
CA MET A 30 13.23 -8.80 0.01
C MET A 30 12.24 -9.18 -1.09
N GLN A 31 12.51 -8.88 -2.35
CA GLN A 31 11.70 -9.37 -3.47
C GLN A 31 11.77 -10.89 -3.59
N GLU A 32 12.96 -11.47 -3.55
CA GLU A 32 13.15 -12.92 -3.62
C GLU A 32 12.51 -13.62 -2.42
N PHE A 33 12.71 -13.08 -1.22
CA PHE A 33 12.08 -13.61 -0.02
C PHE A 33 10.55 -13.58 -0.11
N GLY A 34 9.98 -12.51 -0.67
CA GLY A 34 8.54 -12.43 -0.89
C GLY A 34 8.00 -13.48 -1.87
N LYS A 35 8.78 -13.83 -2.91
CA LYS A 35 8.42 -14.95 -3.81
C LYS A 35 8.40 -16.28 -3.06
N LEU A 36 9.40 -16.54 -2.19
CA LEU A 36 9.43 -17.74 -1.34
C LEU A 36 8.24 -17.78 -0.38
N LEU A 37 7.90 -16.64 0.26
CA LEU A 37 6.72 -16.56 1.13
C LEU A 37 5.41 -16.79 0.36
N ALA A 38 5.33 -16.38 -0.91
CA ALA A 38 4.17 -16.65 -1.74
C ALA A 38 4.05 -18.14 -2.10
N GLN A 39 5.18 -18.82 -2.36
CA GLN A 39 5.22 -20.28 -2.55
C GLN A 39 4.82 -21.02 -1.27
N ALA A 40 5.38 -20.62 -0.13
CA ALA A 40 5.02 -21.20 1.17
C ALA A 40 3.52 -21.05 1.49
N HIS A 41 2.92 -19.91 1.10
CA HIS A 41 1.48 -19.72 1.28
C HIS A 41 0.66 -20.76 0.50
N LYS A 42 1.00 -21.00 -0.77
CA LYS A 42 0.32 -22.03 -1.58
C LYS A 42 0.46 -23.44 -0.98
N LEU A 43 1.69 -23.79 -0.55
CA LEU A 43 1.94 -25.09 0.08
C LEU A 43 1.17 -25.24 1.39
N CYS A 44 1.04 -24.18 2.19
CA CYS A 44 0.21 -24.18 3.38
C CYS A 44 -1.27 -24.41 3.05
N GLU A 45 -1.80 -23.76 2.00
CA GLU A 45 -3.17 -23.96 1.53
C GLU A 45 -3.41 -25.41 1.08
N GLU A 46 -2.51 -25.97 0.29
CA GLU A 46 -2.56 -27.37 -0.18
C GLU A 46 -2.50 -28.37 0.95
N ALA A 47 -1.69 -28.10 1.98
CA ALA A 47 -1.52 -28.94 3.18
C ALA A 47 -2.59 -28.69 4.26
N ASN A 48 -3.54 -27.77 4.04
CA ASN A 48 -4.55 -27.33 5.02
C ASN A 48 -3.92 -26.81 6.35
N ILE A 49 -2.77 -26.12 6.23
CA ILE A 49 -2.05 -25.48 7.33
C ILE A 49 -2.36 -23.99 7.33
N ARG A 50 -2.62 -23.42 8.50
CA ARG A 50 -2.81 -21.95 8.59
C ARG A 50 -1.49 -21.25 8.35
N TYR A 51 -1.44 -20.43 7.30
CA TYR A 51 -0.24 -19.68 6.92
C TYR A 51 0.28 -18.77 8.03
N GLU A 52 -0.61 -18.14 8.80
CA GLU A 52 -0.24 -17.28 9.93
C GLU A 52 0.51 -18.04 11.01
N ASP A 53 0.12 -19.30 11.29
CA ASP A 53 0.79 -20.16 12.25
C ASP A 53 2.18 -20.58 11.75
N TYR A 54 2.30 -20.84 10.43
CA TYR A 54 3.59 -21.11 9.80
C TYR A 54 4.54 -19.91 9.93
N ILE A 55 4.06 -18.69 9.62
CA ILE A 55 4.87 -17.47 9.75
C ILE A 55 5.31 -17.22 11.19
N ASP A 56 4.41 -17.34 12.16
CA ASP A 56 4.69 -17.02 13.57
C ASP A 56 5.55 -18.08 14.24
N ARG A 57 5.21 -19.38 14.05
CA ARG A 57 5.78 -20.47 14.86
C ARG A 57 6.97 -21.17 14.20
N VAL A 58 6.98 -21.23 12.86
CA VAL A 58 8.05 -21.93 12.12
C VAL A 58 9.10 -20.93 11.64
N LEU A 59 8.69 -19.84 11.00
CA LEU A 59 9.62 -18.83 10.50
C LEU A 59 9.99 -17.77 11.55
N CYS A 60 9.24 -17.69 12.66
CA CYS A 60 9.43 -16.69 13.70
C CYS A 60 9.45 -15.25 13.16
N LEU A 61 8.62 -14.98 12.15
CA LEU A 61 8.52 -13.68 11.49
C LEU A 61 7.30 -12.90 11.98
N PRO A 62 7.43 -11.59 12.24
CA PRO A 62 6.27 -10.75 12.49
C PRO A 62 5.32 -10.75 11.28
N ARG A 63 4.03 -10.99 11.51
CA ARG A 63 3.00 -11.08 10.45
C ARG A 63 2.98 -9.86 9.53
N ASN A 64 3.11 -8.67 10.11
CA ASN A 64 3.13 -7.44 9.32
C ASN A 64 4.34 -7.38 8.38
N THR A 65 5.51 -7.82 8.86
CA THR A 65 6.73 -7.90 8.04
C THR A 65 6.55 -8.87 6.88
N ALA A 66 6.04 -10.08 7.14
CA ALA A 66 5.76 -11.07 6.10
C ALA A 66 4.74 -10.56 5.07
N LYS A 67 3.69 -9.86 5.53
CA LYS A 67 2.70 -9.22 4.67
C LYS A 67 3.31 -8.14 3.76
N ASP A 68 4.15 -7.28 4.32
CA ASP A 68 4.81 -6.21 3.56
C ASP A 68 5.77 -6.78 2.52
N ILE A 69 6.56 -7.79 2.88
CA ILE A 69 7.48 -8.48 1.97
C ILE A 69 6.71 -9.13 0.81
N ARG A 70 5.65 -9.87 1.08
CA ARG A 70 4.80 -10.46 0.03
C ARG A 70 4.17 -9.40 -0.87
N LYS A 71 3.71 -8.29 -0.29
CA LYS A 71 3.12 -7.19 -1.05
C LYS A 71 4.13 -6.54 -1.98
N VAL A 72 5.35 -6.31 -1.53
CA VAL A 72 6.43 -5.76 -2.36
C VAL A 72 6.78 -6.72 -3.51
N SER A 73 6.86 -8.02 -3.24
CA SER A 73 7.18 -9.01 -4.29
C SER A 73 6.06 -9.25 -5.30
N SER A 74 4.81 -8.90 -4.96
CA SER A 74 3.66 -9.03 -5.86
C SER A 74 3.56 -7.90 -6.90
N VAL A 75 4.40 -6.89 -6.78
CA VAL A 75 4.44 -5.72 -7.67
C VAL A 75 5.84 -5.60 -8.26
N GLU A 76 5.90 -5.31 -9.54
CA GLU A 76 7.16 -5.00 -10.20
C GLU A 76 7.63 -3.60 -9.79
N ILE A 77 8.69 -3.53 -9.00
CA ILE A 77 9.28 -2.29 -8.44
C ILE A 77 10.80 -2.41 -8.53
N ASN A 78 11.46 -1.32 -8.90
CA ASN A 78 12.92 -1.28 -8.97
C ASN A 78 13.54 -1.42 -7.56
N PRO A 79 14.37 -2.45 -7.30
CA PRO A 79 14.98 -2.65 -5.99
C PRO A 79 15.98 -1.56 -5.59
N ALA A 80 16.46 -0.76 -6.54
CA ALA A 80 17.42 0.33 -6.28
C ALA A 80 16.88 1.40 -5.31
N ILE A 81 15.56 1.54 -5.20
CA ILE A 81 14.96 2.47 -4.23
C ILE A 81 15.02 1.97 -2.77
N GLY A 82 15.40 0.71 -2.55
CA GLY A 82 15.46 0.08 -1.23
C GLY A 82 14.11 -0.37 -0.68
N PHE A 83 14.14 -1.39 0.19
CA PHE A 83 12.92 -2.08 0.65
C PHE A 83 11.87 -1.15 1.32
N ASP A 84 12.30 -0.20 2.14
CA ASP A 84 11.37 0.71 2.82
C ASP A 84 10.60 1.61 1.86
N ASN A 85 11.25 2.07 0.80
CA ASN A 85 10.61 2.86 -0.25
C ASN A 85 9.74 1.97 -1.15
N MET A 86 10.15 0.72 -1.41
CA MET A 86 9.33 -0.26 -2.13
C MET A 86 8.01 -0.53 -1.41
N LYS A 87 7.97 -0.57 -0.07
CA LYS A 87 6.72 -0.68 0.70
C LYS A 87 5.78 0.49 0.43
N VAL A 88 6.31 1.71 0.31
CA VAL A 88 5.52 2.90 -0.03
C VAL A 88 4.91 2.76 -1.41
N VAL A 89 5.72 2.45 -2.42
CA VAL A 89 5.27 2.23 -3.81
C VAL A 89 4.23 1.11 -3.89
N ALA A 90 4.49 -0.04 -3.26
CA ALA A 90 3.56 -1.17 -3.23
C ALA A 90 2.21 -0.83 -2.55
N SER A 91 2.15 0.21 -1.72
CA SER A 91 0.90 0.64 -1.09
C SER A 91 -0.02 1.43 -2.03
N ILE A 92 0.51 1.94 -3.14
CA ILE A 92 -0.22 2.74 -4.12
C ILE A 92 -1.03 1.81 -5.03
N ARG A 93 -2.32 2.11 -5.23
CA ARG A 93 -3.22 1.23 -6.00
C ARG A 93 -3.05 1.35 -7.51
N LYS A 94 -2.92 2.59 -8.02
CA LYS A 94 -2.83 2.85 -9.46
C LYS A 94 -1.41 2.60 -9.96
N LYS A 95 -1.29 1.91 -11.11
CA LYS A 95 0.00 1.57 -11.71
C LYS A 95 0.80 2.83 -12.09
N ASP A 96 0.15 3.82 -12.68
CA ASP A 96 0.81 5.07 -13.10
C ASP A 96 1.33 5.87 -11.91
N ASP A 97 0.55 5.95 -10.81
CA ASP A 97 0.98 6.62 -9.58
C ASP A 97 2.15 5.86 -8.91
N ARG A 98 2.23 4.53 -9.06
CA ARG A 98 3.39 3.75 -8.60
C ARG A 98 4.65 4.09 -9.39
N ALA A 99 4.55 4.13 -10.72
CA ALA A 99 5.67 4.47 -11.58
C ALA A 99 6.19 5.89 -11.29
N GLU A 100 5.29 6.85 -11.06
CA GLU A 100 5.66 8.19 -10.67
C GLU A 100 6.36 8.23 -9.31
N ALA A 101 5.81 7.56 -8.29
CA ALA A 101 6.44 7.48 -6.97
C ALA A 101 7.81 6.81 -7.01
N GLU A 102 7.98 5.77 -7.83
CA GLU A 102 9.25 5.10 -8.04
C GLU A 102 10.30 6.03 -8.67
N ASN A 103 9.93 6.78 -9.71
CA ASN A 103 10.79 7.78 -10.34
C ASN A 103 11.21 8.87 -9.36
N GLU A 104 10.29 9.30 -8.49
CA GLU A 104 10.60 10.29 -7.46
C GLU A 104 11.62 9.77 -6.42
N PHE A 105 11.53 8.49 -6.04
CA PHE A 105 12.54 7.85 -5.20
C PHE A 105 13.89 7.71 -5.90
N LEU A 106 13.90 7.34 -7.18
CA LEU A 106 15.11 7.25 -7.99
C LEU A 106 15.79 8.62 -8.17
N SER A 107 15.02 9.71 -8.22
CA SER A 107 15.52 11.08 -8.23
C SER A 107 16.07 11.56 -6.88
N GLY A 108 16.01 10.73 -5.82
CA GLY A 108 16.55 11.03 -4.51
C GLY A 108 15.58 11.74 -3.56
N LYS A 109 14.28 11.82 -3.88
CA LYS A 109 13.30 12.37 -2.95
C LYS A 109 13.06 11.43 -1.77
N GLY A 110 12.89 12.00 -0.59
CA GLY A 110 12.65 11.24 0.62
C GLY A 110 11.21 10.68 0.73
N PRO A 111 11.00 9.64 1.55
CA PRO A 111 9.70 8.96 1.67
C PRO A 111 8.57 9.86 2.16
N VAL A 112 8.87 10.87 2.96
CA VAL A 112 7.87 11.84 3.44
C VAL A 112 7.35 12.69 2.29
N THR A 113 8.26 13.21 1.47
CA THR A 113 7.94 14.05 0.31
C THR A 113 7.10 13.29 -0.71
N VAL A 114 7.50 12.04 -1.04
CA VAL A 114 6.77 11.20 -2.00
C VAL A 114 5.37 10.85 -1.49
N ARG A 115 5.22 10.49 -0.20
CA ARG A 115 3.90 10.24 0.40
C ARG A 115 3.00 11.47 0.35
N GLU A 116 3.54 12.64 0.63
CA GLU A 116 2.77 13.89 0.61
C GLU A 116 2.33 14.25 -0.82
N MET A 117 3.21 14.13 -1.82
CA MET A 117 2.86 14.28 -3.23
C MET A 117 1.71 13.35 -3.65
N MET A 118 1.82 12.05 -3.31
CA MET A 118 0.79 11.07 -3.64
C MET A 118 -0.53 11.37 -2.91
N ARG A 119 -0.48 11.86 -1.68
CA ARG A 119 -1.66 12.28 -0.92
C ARG A 119 -2.34 13.49 -1.56
N GLN A 120 -1.58 14.50 -1.95
CA GLN A 120 -2.10 15.69 -2.64
C GLN A 120 -2.73 15.33 -3.98
N LYS A 121 -2.09 14.48 -4.77
CA LYS A 121 -2.62 13.97 -6.03
C LYS A 121 -3.92 13.20 -5.84
N ALA A 122 -3.97 12.33 -4.83
CA ALA A 122 -5.19 11.59 -4.50
C ALA A 122 -6.32 12.50 -3.99
N ALA A 123 -6.00 13.58 -3.30
CA ALA A 123 -6.97 14.59 -2.88
C ALA A 123 -7.50 15.39 -4.09
N ALA A 124 -6.62 15.78 -5.02
CA ALA A 124 -6.99 16.48 -6.23
C ALA A 124 -7.90 15.63 -7.15
N THR A 125 -7.62 14.33 -7.27
CA THR A 125 -8.47 13.40 -8.03
C THR A 125 -9.79 13.06 -7.33
N LYS A 126 -9.88 13.25 -6.01
CA LYS A 126 -11.11 13.07 -5.23
C LYS A 126 -11.94 14.34 -5.09
N SER A 127 -11.50 15.45 -5.64
CA SER A 127 -12.33 16.66 -5.69
C SER A 127 -13.46 16.44 -6.72
N ASP A 128 -14.41 15.54 -6.35
CA ASP A 128 -15.73 15.57 -6.99
C ASP A 128 -16.21 17.02 -6.98
N SER A 129 -16.76 17.49 -8.07
CA SER A 129 -17.36 18.82 -8.10
C SER A 129 -18.38 18.94 -6.94
N PRO A 130 -18.61 20.11 -6.37
CA PRO A 130 -19.62 20.27 -5.32
C PRO A 130 -20.97 19.64 -5.71
N LYS A 131 -21.29 19.67 -7.00
CA LYS A 131 -22.49 19.05 -7.56
C LYS A 131 -22.45 17.51 -7.46
N GLU A 132 -21.36 16.87 -7.85
CA GLU A 132 -21.20 15.40 -7.75
C GLU A 132 -21.23 14.91 -6.30
N LYS A 133 -20.67 15.68 -5.36
CA LYS A 133 -20.76 15.36 -3.92
C LYS A 133 -22.19 15.38 -3.42
N LEU A 134 -22.95 16.40 -3.79
CA LEU A 134 -24.37 16.52 -3.45
C LEU A 134 -25.22 15.44 -4.12
N GLU A 135 -24.94 15.07 -5.37
CA GLU A 135 -25.64 13.98 -6.07
C GLU A 135 -25.38 12.62 -5.40
N LYS A 136 -24.14 12.35 -4.99
CA LYS A 136 -23.80 11.13 -4.23
C LYS A 136 -24.49 11.10 -2.86
N GLU A 137 -24.49 12.22 -2.15
CA GLU A 137 -25.19 12.34 -0.87
C GLU A 137 -26.71 12.18 -1.02
N LYS A 138 -27.30 12.80 -2.03
CA LYS A 138 -28.71 12.62 -2.38
C LYS A 138 -29.03 11.14 -2.63
N SER A 139 -28.26 10.45 -3.46
CA SER A 139 -28.47 9.02 -3.73
C SER A 139 -28.36 8.15 -2.49
N ARG A 140 -27.42 8.48 -1.58
CA ARG A 140 -27.30 7.79 -0.30
C ARG A 140 -28.52 8.00 0.60
N LEU A 141 -28.99 9.24 0.70
CA LEU A 141 -30.18 9.57 1.49
C LEU A 141 -31.43 8.89 0.93
N GLU A 142 -31.62 8.89 -0.38
CA GLU A 142 -32.74 8.21 -1.05
C GLU A 142 -32.77 6.71 -0.73
N LYS A 143 -31.62 6.03 -0.77
CA LYS A 143 -31.50 4.62 -0.36
C LYS A 143 -31.87 4.41 1.10
N THR A 144 -31.40 5.29 1.98
CA THR A 144 -31.71 5.20 3.41
C THR A 144 -33.19 5.43 3.68
N ILE A 145 -33.82 6.40 3.02
CA ILE A 145 -35.26 6.67 3.10
C ILE A 145 -36.05 5.43 2.65
N HIS A 146 -35.68 4.84 1.52
CA HIS A 146 -36.35 3.64 1.02
C HIS A 146 -36.28 2.47 2.03
N GLN A 147 -35.09 2.23 2.60
CA GLN A 147 -34.91 1.18 3.63
C GLN A 147 -35.75 1.45 4.88
N LEU A 148 -35.80 2.71 5.34
CA LEU A 148 -36.58 3.09 6.49
C LEU A 148 -38.11 3.00 6.22
N SER A 149 -38.56 3.36 5.01
CA SER A 149 -39.94 3.21 4.59
C SER A 149 -40.39 1.75 4.58
N GLN A 150 -39.58 0.85 4.02
CA GLN A 150 -39.87 -0.58 4.06
C GLN A 150 -39.91 -1.13 5.47
N ARG A 151 -39.04 -0.63 6.36
CA ARG A 151 -39.03 -1.04 7.74
C ARG A 151 -40.26 -0.56 8.50
N LEU A 152 -40.69 0.66 8.22
CA LEU A 152 -41.91 1.24 8.81
C LEU A 152 -43.14 0.43 8.38
N GLU A 153 -43.31 0.17 7.10
CA GLU A 153 -44.40 -0.66 6.55
C GLU A 153 -44.46 -2.03 7.22
N PHE A 154 -43.33 -2.71 7.35
CA PHE A 154 -43.22 -3.97 8.06
C PHE A 154 -43.68 -3.88 9.54
N VAL A 155 -43.31 -2.79 10.24
CA VAL A 155 -43.72 -2.57 11.64
C VAL A 155 -45.23 -2.30 11.73
N GLU A 156 -45.79 -1.50 10.82
CA GLU A 156 -47.21 -1.20 10.75
C GLU A 156 -48.05 -2.45 10.48
N GLU A 157 -47.62 -3.29 9.51
CA GLU A 157 -48.27 -4.58 9.23
C GLU A 157 -48.21 -5.53 10.44
N THR A 158 -47.06 -5.57 11.13
CA THR A 158 -46.90 -6.40 12.33
C THR A 158 -47.82 -5.93 13.47
N LEU A 159 -47.91 -4.61 13.67
CA LEU A 159 -48.80 -4.05 14.68
C LEU A 159 -50.30 -4.27 14.37
N ALA A 160 -50.66 -4.24 13.07
CA ALA A 160 -52.05 -4.48 12.65
C ALA A 160 -52.46 -5.97 12.80
N SER A 161 -51.48 -6.88 12.92
CA SER A 161 -51.69 -8.33 13.07
C SER A 161 -51.71 -8.80 14.52
N LEU A 162 -51.36 -7.92 15.48
CA LEU A 162 -51.42 -8.16 16.92
C LEU A 162 -52.76 -7.73 17.52
#